data_2908454e6fb5ea59524f9bcd43c4027c
#
_entry.id   2908454e6fb5ea59524f9bcd43c4027c
#
_cell.length_a   1.000
_cell.length_b   1.000
_cell.length_c   1.000
_cell.angle_alpha   90.00
_cell.angle_beta   90.00
_cell.angle_gamma   90.00
#
_symmetry.space_group_name_H-M   'P 1'
#
loop_
_entity.id
_entity.type
_entity.pdbx_description
1 polymer ?
#
loop_
_entity_poly.entity_id
_entity_poly.type
_entity_poly.pdbx_seq_one_letter_code
_entity_poly.pdbx_strand_id
1 'polypeptide(L)'
;MLFCNHRLPAAFIVALCAVPFDLAAQQTTADGIRRENAVNRPERPYRPAGSSDPRDSGPHVARGFGKRDRRLVYVALPGGSAGGQFSSEMNGVGIVVLDVDRNFEFVKRIPTWNVPASISPEEVSGVAASPATNMMYVATRGRLAAFDLGTDQKAWENTYDGTCCERPELTPDGKTLVVGSDLRDFWYVIDAQTGSLKGKIQAPESMFAHNMALSADGKTVFMAPNGVTMTVGDVPSMKAIKTITFSDHVRPFVINHDGTRVYANLNNLLGFEIADVKTGEVIKRIEAPAELWKSKWGDVNQHFHGHGCPSHGIALTPDESEIWVVDNINYGVLVYDNTGEWPVLKMSFPTTASADWITMGLDGQYALLSSGDVVDVATKKIVTQMKDEYGKPMHSEKYLEMAFSNGKLIRTVSQFGEGIPSAVQARLAGRKLTLNKK
;
A
#
# COMPACT_ATOMS: atom_id res chain seq x y z
N MET A 1 -2.10 35.18 79.04
CA MET A 1 -3.48 34.74 78.86
C MET A 1 -3.80 34.78 77.32
N LEU A 2 -4.38 33.71 76.88
CA LEU A 2 -4.99 33.43 75.58
C LEU A 2 -4.08 32.88 74.48
N PHE A 3 -4.18 31.57 74.39
CA PHE A 3 -3.77 30.73 73.28
C PHE A 3 -4.69 30.97 72.05
N CYS A 4 -4.15 31.04 70.90
CA CYS A 4 -4.92 30.89 69.65
C CYS A 4 -4.21 29.88 68.74
N ASN A 5 -4.80 28.69 68.67
CA ASN A 5 -4.43 27.60 67.74
C ASN A 5 -4.84 27.95 66.31
N HIS A 6 -3.93 27.99 65.38
CA HIS A 6 -4.24 27.89 63.97
C HIS A 6 -3.78 26.54 63.44
N ARG A 7 -4.74 25.68 63.14
CA ARG A 7 -4.59 24.45 62.38
C ARG A 7 -4.42 24.83 60.91
N LEU A 8 -3.32 24.41 60.30
CA LEU A 8 -3.11 24.39 58.87
C LEU A 8 -3.96 23.27 58.21
N PRO A 9 -4.57 23.50 57.04
CA PRO A 9 -5.28 22.44 56.33
C PRO A 9 -4.30 21.51 55.63
N ALA A 10 -4.62 20.22 55.68
CA ALA A 10 -3.90 19.14 55.05
C ALA A 10 -3.83 19.35 53.54
N ALA A 11 -2.64 19.34 52.98
CA ALA A 11 -2.42 19.25 51.56
C ALA A 11 -2.88 17.88 51.07
N PHE A 12 -3.87 17.87 50.16
CA PHE A 12 -4.20 16.69 49.39
C PHE A 12 -3.06 16.43 48.40
N ILE A 13 -2.26 15.42 48.70
CA ILE A 13 -1.34 14.84 47.71
C ILE A 13 -2.20 13.99 46.81
N VAL A 14 -2.49 14.51 45.61
CA VAL A 14 -2.99 13.70 44.49
C VAL A 14 -1.84 12.84 44.03
N ALA A 15 -1.80 11.60 44.49
CA ALA A 15 -0.95 10.59 43.89
C ALA A 15 -1.44 10.36 42.46
N LEU A 16 -0.74 10.93 41.47
CA LEU A 16 -0.82 10.44 40.11
C LEU A 16 -0.31 9.00 40.11
N CYS A 17 -1.22 8.06 40.13
CA CYS A 17 -0.92 6.71 39.73
C CYS A 17 -0.56 6.77 38.23
N ALA A 18 0.73 6.90 37.96
CA ALA A 18 1.26 6.55 36.63
C ALA A 18 0.98 5.05 36.45
N VAL A 19 -0.07 4.74 35.73
CA VAL A 19 -0.28 3.39 35.20
C VAL A 19 0.86 3.17 34.21
N PRO A 20 1.76 2.23 34.46
CA PRO A 20 2.74 1.90 33.42
C PRO A 20 1.96 1.39 32.23
N PHE A 21 2.05 2.12 31.13
CA PHE A 21 1.55 1.64 29.85
C PHE A 21 2.38 0.40 29.53
N ASP A 22 1.77 -0.75 29.68
CA ASP A 22 2.43 -2.04 29.45
C ASP A 22 2.65 -2.23 27.95
N LEU A 23 3.79 -1.75 27.46
CA LEU A 23 4.25 -1.98 26.08
C LEU A 23 4.31 -3.49 25.77
N ALA A 24 4.51 -4.33 26.78
CA ALA A 24 4.52 -5.78 26.66
C ALA A 24 3.11 -6.33 26.39
N ALA A 25 2.05 -5.70 26.90
CA ALA A 25 0.67 -6.14 26.66
C ALA A 25 0.22 -5.85 25.21
N GLN A 26 0.71 -4.76 24.60
CA GLN A 26 0.44 -4.51 23.17
C GLN A 26 1.27 -5.41 22.25
N GLN A 27 2.49 -5.76 22.63
CA GLN A 27 3.27 -6.77 21.93
C GLN A 27 2.66 -8.17 22.09
N THR A 28 2.16 -8.52 23.26
CA THR A 28 1.48 -9.81 23.49
C THR A 28 0.16 -9.93 22.74
N THR A 29 -0.60 -8.85 22.55
CA THR A 29 -1.82 -8.88 21.71
C THR A 29 -1.50 -8.98 20.23
N ALA A 30 -0.50 -8.27 19.73
CA ALA A 30 -0.07 -8.39 18.34
C ALA A 30 0.57 -9.77 18.06
N ASP A 31 1.39 -10.28 18.97
CA ASP A 31 1.96 -11.62 18.91
C ASP A 31 0.92 -12.72 19.22
N GLY A 32 -0.08 -12.44 20.04
CA GLY A 32 -1.23 -13.31 20.30
C GLY A 32 -2.10 -13.47 19.06
N ILE A 33 -2.43 -12.38 18.38
CA ILE A 33 -3.17 -12.39 17.11
C ILE A 33 -2.34 -13.08 16.01
N ARG A 34 -1.03 -12.85 15.98
CA ARG A 34 -0.11 -13.57 15.08
C ARG A 34 -0.02 -15.06 15.40
N ARG A 35 -0.04 -15.45 16.67
CA ARG A 35 -0.01 -16.86 17.11
C ARG A 35 -1.35 -17.55 16.90
N GLU A 36 -2.48 -16.93 17.18
CA GLU A 36 -3.81 -17.49 16.90
C GLU A 36 -4.02 -17.69 15.39
N ASN A 37 -3.61 -16.73 14.57
CA ASN A 37 -3.65 -16.88 13.12
C ASN A 37 -2.69 -17.97 12.61
N ALA A 38 -1.61 -18.25 13.33
CA ALA A 38 -0.67 -19.33 13.00
C ALA A 38 -1.17 -20.71 13.46
N VAL A 39 -1.86 -20.77 14.62
CA VAL A 39 -2.31 -22.04 15.23
C VAL A 39 -3.55 -22.62 14.55
N ASN A 40 -4.43 -21.79 13.99
CA ASN A 40 -5.64 -22.23 13.30
C ASN A 40 -5.45 -22.49 11.81
N ARG A 41 -4.22 -22.45 11.30
CA ARG A 41 -3.93 -22.84 9.91
C ARG A 41 -3.80 -24.35 9.84
N PRO A 42 -4.48 -25.01 8.91
CA PRO A 42 -4.15 -26.42 8.65
C PRO A 42 -2.66 -26.52 8.30
N GLU A 43 -1.94 -27.37 9.01
CA GLU A 43 -0.54 -27.66 8.68
C GLU A 43 -0.46 -28.00 7.20
N ARG A 44 0.26 -27.18 6.45
CA ARG A 44 0.51 -27.49 5.04
C ARG A 44 1.50 -28.65 4.99
N PRO A 45 1.24 -29.62 4.14
CA PRO A 45 2.27 -30.59 3.85
C PRO A 45 3.51 -29.84 3.35
N TYR A 46 4.63 -30.03 4.05
CA TYR A 46 5.91 -29.58 3.65
C TYR A 46 6.23 -30.00 2.21
N ARG A 47 6.63 -29.01 1.41
CA ARG A 47 7.21 -29.29 0.11
C ARG A 47 8.70 -28.96 0.13
N PRO A 48 9.59 -29.95 -0.09
CA PRO A 48 11.03 -29.71 -0.14
C PRO A 48 11.40 -28.70 -1.21
N ALA A 49 12.46 -27.94 -0.99
CA ALA A 49 13.11 -27.17 -2.05
C ALA A 49 13.40 -28.12 -3.23
N GLY A 50 12.83 -27.83 -4.40
CA GLY A 50 12.86 -28.74 -5.55
C GLY A 50 11.61 -29.59 -5.73
N SER A 51 10.50 -29.27 -5.03
CA SER A 51 9.22 -29.91 -5.31
C SER A 51 8.78 -29.62 -6.75
N SER A 52 8.11 -30.59 -7.36
CA SER A 52 7.64 -30.49 -8.73
C SER A 52 6.40 -29.59 -8.89
N ASP A 53 6.00 -28.84 -7.86
CA ASP A 53 4.94 -27.82 -8.00
C ASP A 53 5.51 -26.62 -8.75
N PRO A 54 5.04 -26.37 -9.97
CA PRO A 54 5.54 -25.26 -10.77
C PRO A 54 5.33 -23.88 -10.11
N ARG A 55 4.45 -23.75 -9.12
CA ARG A 55 4.24 -22.51 -8.37
C ARG A 55 5.37 -22.19 -7.39
N ASP A 56 6.21 -23.18 -7.06
CA ASP A 56 7.27 -23.06 -6.06
C ASP A 56 8.65 -22.95 -6.70
N SER A 57 8.80 -23.23 -7.99
CA SER A 57 10.13 -23.35 -8.59
C SER A 57 10.19 -22.99 -10.07
N GLY A 58 11.12 -22.13 -10.39
CA GLY A 58 11.60 -21.87 -11.73
C GLY A 58 10.75 -20.93 -12.58
N PRO A 59 11.34 -20.32 -13.59
CA PRO A 59 10.64 -19.47 -14.53
C PRO A 59 9.77 -20.33 -15.45
N HIS A 60 8.45 -20.21 -15.29
CA HIS A 60 7.50 -20.73 -16.25
C HIS A 60 7.37 -19.75 -17.41
N VAL A 61 8.21 -19.88 -18.41
CA VAL A 61 8.20 -19.01 -19.59
C VAL A 61 7.18 -19.56 -20.59
N ALA A 62 6.02 -18.90 -20.67
CA ALA A 62 5.01 -19.31 -21.63
C ALA A 62 5.38 -18.95 -23.08
N ARG A 63 6.05 -17.84 -23.35
CA ARG A 63 6.52 -17.42 -24.69
C ARG A 63 7.59 -16.33 -24.58
N GLY A 64 8.59 -16.35 -25.46
CA GLY A 64 9.61 -15.30 -25.53
C GLY A 64 9.01 -13.93 -25.88
N PHE A 65 9.54 -12.89 -25.26
CA PHE A 65 9.18 -11.51 -25.57
C PHE A 65 9.67 -11.14 -26.98
N GLY A 66 8.75 -10.80 -27.87
CA GLY A 66 9.10 -10.14 -29.13
C GLY A 66 9.56 -8.69 -28.89
N LYS A 67 10.14 -8.05 -29.90
CA LYS A 67 10.62 -6.65 -29.88
C LYS A 67 9.48 -5.59 -29.84
N ARG A 68 8.26 -5.94 -29.51
CA ARG A 68 7.12 -5.01 -29.52
C ARG A 68 6.94 -4.33 -28.16
N ASP A 69 6.40 -3.13 -28.19
CA ASP A 69 5.92 -2.46 -26.99
C ASP A 69 4.85 -3.32 -26.32
N ARG A 70 4.87 -3.39 -25.00
CA ARG A 70 3.98 -4.23 -24.19
C ARG A 70 3.63 -3.56 -22.88
N ARG A 71 2.42 -3.80 -22.44
CA ARG A 71 1.95 -3.49 -21.10
C ARG A 71 1.78 -4.79 -20.31
N LEU A 72 2.46 -4.88 -19.19
CA LEU A 72 2.47 -6.07 -18.34
C LEU A 72 2.13 -5.70 -16.90
N VAL A 73 1.40 -6.58 -16.21
CA VAL A 73 1.21 -6.49 -14.76
C VAL A 73 2.11 -7.52 -14.08
N TYR A 74 2.90 -7.06 -13.12
CA TYR A 74 3.75 -7.87 -12.26
C TYR A 74 3.08 -7.97 -10.90
N VAL A 75 2.71 -9.18 -10.49
CA VAL A 75 2.02 -9.48 -9.24
C VAL A 75 2.96 -10.28 -8.35
N ALA A 76 3.39 -9.70 -7.23
CA ALA A 76 4.27 -10.39 -6.28
C ALA A 76 3.45 -11.21 -5.27
N LEU A 77 3.87 -12.43 -5.02
CA LEU A 77 3.18 -13.43 -4.21
C LEU A 77 4.11 -14.06 -3.16
N PRO A 78 3.61 -14.35 -1.97
CA PRO A 78 2.33 -13.93 -1.39
C PRO A 78 2.34 -12.45 -1.07
N GLY A 79 1.41 -11.68 -1.60
CA GLY A 79 1.43 -10.22 -1.56
C GLY A 79 0.47 -9.58 -0.56
N GLY A 80 0.05 -10.31 0.45
CA GLY A 80 -1.05 -9.88 1.32
C GLY A 80 -2.39 -9.96 0.62
N SER A 81 -3.45 -10.05 1.37
CA SER A 81 -4.81 -10.09 0.84
C SER A 81 -5.82 -9.65 1.87
N ALA A 82 -6.99 -9.28 1.38
CA ALA A 82 -8.16 -9.03 2.18
C ALA A 82 -8.37 -10.13 3.22
N GLY A 83 -8.62 -9.74 4.45
CA GLY A 83 -8.93 -10.66 5.53
C GLY A 83 -7.73 -11.43 6.11
N GLY A 84 -6.51 -11.00 5.87
CA GLY A 84 -5.32 -11.67 6.40
C GLY A 84 -5.08 -13.07 5.86
N GLN A 85 -5.74 -13.44 4.76
CA GLN A 85 -5.48 -14.70 4.07
C GLN A 85 -4.28 -14.53 3.14
N PHE A 86 -3.30 -15.38 3.28
CA PHE A 86 -2.12 -15.35 2.40
C PHE A 86 -2.47 -15.98 1.06
N SER A 87 -2.28 -15.22 0.00
CA SER A 87 -2.46 -15.69 -1.36
C SER A 87 -1.56 -16.89 -1.73
N SER A 88 -0.49 -17.13 -0.96
CA SER A 88 0.36 -18.31 -1.11
C SER A 88 -0.39 -19.63 -1.00
N GLU A 89 -1.53 -19.69 -0.28
CA GLU A 89 -2.37 -20.90 -0.22
C GLU A 89 -3.02 -21.20 -1.55
N MET A 90 -3.27 -20.13 -2.30
CA MET A 90 -3.99 -20.19 -3.56
C MET A 90 -3.05 -20.13 -4.77
N ASN A 91 -2.07 -19.24 -4.73
CA ASN A 91 -1.28 -18.87 -5.91
C ASN A 91 0.23 -19.10 -5.78
N GLY A 92 0.71 -19.64 -4.64
CA GLY A 92 2.14 -19.90 -4.44
C GLY A 92 2.99 -18.66 -4.20
N VAL A 93 4.27 -18.73 -4.59
CA VAL A 93 5.32 -17.72 -4.36
C VAL A 93 5.90 -17.26 -5.69
N GLY A 94 6.49 -16.07 -5.70
CA GLY A 94 7.17 -15.50 -6.86
C GLY A 94 6.43 -14.32 -7.47
N ILE A 95 6.88 -13.86 -8.60
CA ILE A 95 6.26 -12.76 -9.34
C ILE A 95 5.56 -13.32 -10.57
N VAL A 96 4.24 -13.22 -10.60
CA VAL A 96 3.46 -13.60 -11.79
C VAL A 96 3.37 -12.40 -12.72
N VAL A 97 3.60 -12.63 -14.01
CA VAL A 97 3.54 -11.62 -15.06
C VAL A 97 2.38 -11.91 -15.98
N LEU A 98 1.52 -10.90 -16.18
CA LEU A 98 0.34 -10.95 -17.02
C LEU A 98 0.44 -9.93 -18.17
N ASP A 99 -0.08 -10.25 -19.34
CA ASP A 99 -0.10 -9.38 -20.52
C ASP A 99 -1.42 -8.59 -20.59
N VAL A 100 -1.35 -7.29 -20.30
CA VAL A 100 -2.52 -6.38 -20.33
C VAL A 100 -3.14 -6.31 -21.72
N ASP A 101 -2.30 -6.26 -22.76
CA ASP A 101 -2.75 -6.14 -24.15
C ASP A 101 -3.40 -7.44 -24.69
N ARG A 102 -3.33 -8.52 -23.89
CA ARG A 102 -3.98 -9.81 -24.13
C ARG A 102 -4.96 -10.20 -23.05
N ASN A 103 -5.71 -9.24 -22.55
CA ASN A 103 -6.73 -9.47 -21.52
C ASN A 103 -6.17 -10.14 -20.27
N PHE A 104 -4.98 -9.70 -19.81
CA PHE A 104 -4.30 -10.22 -18.62
C PHE A 104 -3.94 -11.72 -18.71
N GLU A 105 -3.65 -12.23 -19.92
CA GLU A 105 -3.17 -13.60 -20.11
C GLU A 105 -1.84 -13.82 -19.36
N PHE A 106 -1.70 -15.00 -18.72
CA PHE A 106 -0.46 -15.39 -18.06
C PHE A 106 0.72 -15.43 -19.05
N VAL A 107 1.85 -14.85 -18.66
CA VAL A 107 3.08 -14.79 -19.44
C VAL A 107 4.16 -15.69 -18.84
N LYS A 108 4.49 -15.48 -17.56
CA LYS A 108 5.54 -16.21 -16.84
C LYS A 108 5.42 -16.02 -15.33
N ARG A 109 6.15 -16.84 -14.58
CA ARG A 109 6.44 -16.65 -13.17
C ARG A 109 7.94 -16.50 -12.97
N ILE A 110 8.34 -15.46 -12.21
CA ILE A 110 9.73 -15.20 -11.82
C ILE A 110 9.90 -15.70 -10.37
N PRO A 111 10.83 -16.62 -10.09
CA PRO A 111 11.07 -17.08 -8.74
C PRO A 111 11.68 -15.96 -7.88
N THR A 112 11.23 -15.83 -6.63
CA THR A 112 11.79 -14.87 -5.67
C THR A 112 12.73 -15.55 -4.69
N TRP A 113 12.17 -16.30 -3.74
CA TRP A 113 12.94 -16.98 -2.69
C TRP A 113 12.55 -18.46 -2.60
N ASN A 114 13.54 -19.29 -2.30
CA ASN A 114 13.25 -20.63 -1.84
C ASN A 114 12.70 -20.52 -0.42
N VAL A 115 11.49 -20.98 -0.23
CA VAL A 115 10.86 -21.01 1.09
C VAL A 115 11.21 -22.35 1.72
N PRO A 116 11.93 -22.35 2.87
CA PRO A 116 12.13 -23.58 3.60
C PRO A 116 10.80 -24.18 4.02
N ALA A 117 10.75 -25.44 4.00
CA ALA A 117 9.64 -26.27 4.37
C ALA A 117 8.92 -25.96 5.64
N SER A 118 9.68 -25.63 6.66
CA SER A 118 9.21 -25.43 8.02
C SER A 118 8.73 -24.00 8.31
N ILE A 119 8.77 -23.10 7.33
CA ILE A 119 8.48 -21.68 7.51
C ILE A 119 7.41 -21.26 6.51
N SER A 120 6.41 -20.52 6.98
CA SER A 120 5.49 -19.83 6.08
C SER A 120 6.26 -18.91 5.14
N PRO A 121 5.89 -18.80 3.84
CA PRO A 121 6.54 -17.89 2.92
C PRO A 121 6.54 -16.48 3.50
N GLU A 122 7.67 -15.79 3.33
CA GLU A 122 7.72 -14.37 3.66
C GLU A 122 6.66 -13.63 2.81
N GLU A 123 5.80 -12.92 3.49
CA GLU A 123 4.84 -12.06 2.82
C GLU A 123 5.58 -10.90 2.16
N VAL A 124 5.29 -10.67 0.88
CA VAL A 124 5.73 -9.47 0.20
C VAL A 124 4.94 -8.28 0.74
N SER A 125 5.64 -7.35 1.34
CA SER A 125 5.08 -6.16 1.97
C SER A 125 5.04 -4.94 1.06
N GLY A 126 5.77 -4.96 -0.07
CA GLY A 126 5.73 -3.89 -1.04
C GLY A 126 6.50 -4.18 -2.31
N VAL A 127 6.15 -3.45 -3.37
CA VAL A 127 6.79 -3.51 -4.68
C VAL A 127 6.97 -2.13 -5.28
N ALA A 128 8.06 -1.94 -6.04
CA ALA A 128 8.31 -0.76 -6.85
C ALA A 128 9.10 -1.13 -8.10
N ALA A 129 9.15 -0.27 -9.11
CA ALA A 129 9.97 -0.49 -10.29
C ALA A 129 10.53 0.84 -10.82
N SER A 130 11.68 0.77 -11.51
CA SER A 130 12.35 1.94 -12.02
C SER A 130 12.78 1.77 -13.49
N PRO A 131 12.32 2.63 -14.38
CA PRO A 131 12.87 2.71 -15.74
C PRO A 131 14.35 3.07 -15.78
N ALA A 132 14.84 3.86 -14.81
CA ALA A 132 16.23 4.30 -14.78
C ALA A 132 17.21 3.15 -14.50
N THR A 133 16.80 2.18 -13.68
CA THR A 133 17.62 1.01 -13.34
C THR A 133 17.22 -0.25 -14.10
N ASN A 134 16.05 -0.25 -14.75
CA ASN A 134 15.39 -1.42 -15.35
C ASN A 134 15.19 -2.56 -14.33
N MET A 135 14.87 -2.22 -13.08
CA MET A 135 14.68 -3.17 -11.98
C MET A 135 13.28 -3.07 -11.37
N MET A 136 12.81 -4.21 -10.86
CA MET A 136 11.71 -4.32 -9.92
C MET A 136 12.26 -4.60 -8.52
N TYR A 137 11.74 -3.89 -7.52
CA TYR A 137 12.11 -4.03 -6.12
C TYR A 137 10.98 -4.71 -5.37
N VAL A 138 11.34 -5.70 -4.57
CA VAL A 138 10.40 -6.51 -3.78
C VAL A 138 10.85 -6.46 -2.32
N ALA A 139 9.97 -5.92 -1.48
CA ALA A 139 10.19 -5.82 -0.03
C ALA A 139 9.44 -6.93 0.70
N THR A 140 10.08 -7.51 1.70
CA THR A 140 9.46 -8.31 2.73
C THR A 140 9.85 -7.74 4.10
N ARG A 141 9.26 -8.23 5.17
CA ARG A 141 9.64 -7.80 6.53
C ARG A 141 11.07 -8.16 6.92
N GLY A 142 11.74 -9.01 6.14
CA GLY A 142 13.11 -9.44 6.42
C GLY A 142 14.16 -8.87 5.47
N ARG A 143 13.77 -8.41 4.28
CA ARG A 143 14.71 -8.04 3.21
C ARG A 143 14.10 -7.16 2.13
N LEU A 144 14.97 -6.51 1.37
CA LEU A 144 14.66 -5.85 0.10
C LEU A 144 15.52 -6.45 -1.00
N ALA A 145 14.92 -6.85 -2.10
CA ALA A 145 15.62 -7.40 -3.26
C ALA A 145 15.27 -6.64 -4.54
N ALA A 146 16.22 -6.50 -5.44
CA ALA A 146 16.02 -6.00 -6.79
C ALA A 146 16.14 -7.12 -7.81
N PHE A 147 15.21 -7.15 -8.75
CA PHE A 147 15.18 -8.09 -9.87
C PHE A 147 15.37 -7.32 -11.18
N ASP A 148 16.35 -7.73 -11.97
CA ASP A 148 16.60 -7.17 -13.31
C ASP A 148 15.47 -7.62 -14.26
N LEU A 149 14.75 -6.67 -14.82
CA LEU A 149 13.59 -6.93 -15.68
C LEU A 149 13.97 -7.41 -17.09
N GLY A 150 15.23 -7.32 -17.47
CA GLY A 150 15.72 -7.86 -18.75
C GLY A 150 16.12 -9.33 -18.66
N THR A 151 16.56 -9.79 -17.48
CA THR A 151 17.07 -11.16 -17.27
C THR A 151 16.19 -11.98 -16.32
N ASP A 152 15.27 -11.37 -15.60
CA ASP A 152 14.45 -11.94 -14.52
C ASP A 152 15.29 -12.48 -13.34
N GLN A 153 16.54 -12.06 -13.24
CA GLN A 153 17.43 -12.50 -12.17
C GLN A 153 17.49 -11.49 -11.03
N LYS A 154 17.70 -11.98 -9.83
CA LYS A 154 17.96 -11.14 -8.66
C LYS A 154 19.32 -10.45 -8.84
N ALA A 155 19.31 -9.10 -8.91
CA ALA A 155 20.50 -8.28 -9.07
C ALA A 155 21.21 -8.05 -7.73
N TRP A 156 20.43 -7.77 -6.66
CA TRP A 156 20.93 -7.65 -5.31
C TRP A 156 19.82 -7.95 -4.28
N GLU A 157 20.24 -8.27 -3.07
CA GLU A 157 19.37 -8.46 -1.90
C GLU A 157 20.10 -7.96 -0.67
N ASN A 158 19.43 -7.16 0.14
CA ASN A 158 19.96 -6.60 1.38
C ASN A 158 18.97 -6.70 2.53
N THR A 159 19.52 -6.73 3.74
CA THR A 159 18.84 -6.55 5.01
C THR A 159 19.34 -5.25 5.65
N TYR A 160 18.50 -4.58 6.43
CA TYR A 160 18.86 -3.31 7.06
C TYR A 160 18.43 -3.34 8.53
N ASP A 161 19.38 -3.11 9.46
CA ASP A 161 19.17 -2.94 10.91
C ASP A 161 18.16 -3.90 11.58
N GLY A 162 18.04 -5.11 11.09
CA GLY A 162 17.30 -6.20 11.73
C GLY A 162 15.79 -6.24 11.48
N THR A 163 15.17 -5.19 11.00
CA THR A 163 13.77 -5.20 10.58
C THR A 163 13.60 -4.27 9.38
N CYS A 164 13.35 -4.82 8.29
CA CYS A 164 13.11 -4.19 7.00
C CYS A 164 12.08 -5.09 6.33
N CYS A 165 11.35 -4.72 5.42
CA CYS A 165 11.13 -3.46 4.74
C CYS A 165 9.66 -3.41 4.38
N GLU A 166 9.09 -2.21 4.28
CA GLU A 166 7.68 -2.07 3.92
C GLU A 166 7.55 -1.05 2.79
N ARG A 167 6.68 -1.35 1.82
CA ARG A 167 6.20 -0.46 0.75
C ARG A 167 7.25 0.49 0.19
N PRO A 168 8.22 -0.02 -0.60
CA PRO A 168 9.22 0.82 -1.24
C PRO A 168 8.57 1.74 -2.28
N GLU A 169 9.06 2.97 -2.38
CA GLU A 169 8.72 3.89 -3.46
C GLU A 169 9.95 4.61 -3.99
N LEU A 170 9.93 4.97 -5.27
CA LEU A 170 11.06 5.56 -5.99
C LEU A 170 10.86 7.05 -6.22
N THR A 171 11.94 7.82 -6.05
CA THR A 171 11.97 9.17 -6.60
C THR A 171 11.76 9.13 -8.12
N PRO A 172 11.19 10.20 -8.74
CA PRO A 172 10.87 10.21 -10.18
C PRO A 172 12.07 9.97 -11.09
N ASP A 173 13.30 10.28 -10.64
CA ASP A 173 14.52 9.96 -11.37
C ASP A 173 14.91 8.47 -11.28
N GLY A 174 14.16 7.68 -10.50
CA GLY A 174 14.33 6.25 -10.32
C GLY A 174 15.62 5.81 -9.61
N LYS A 175 16.33 6.73 -8.96
CA LYS A 175 17.65 6.45 -8.37
C LYS A 175 17.64 6.26 -6.86
N THR A 176 16.58 6.69 -6.20
CA THR A 176 16.46 6.61 -4.75
C THR A 176 15.17 5.89 -4.37
N LEU A 177 15.30 4.87 -3.53
CA LEU A 177 14.19 4.22 -2.86
C LEU A 177 14.01 4.83 -1.48
N VAL A 178 12.77 5.12 -1.11
CA VAL A 178 12.38 5.34 0.28
C VAL A 178 11.58 4.12 0.71
N VAL A 179 11.87 3.59 1.89
CA VAL A 179 11.32 2.28 2.32
C VAL A 179 11.01 2.32 3.81
N GLY A 180 9.80 1.95 4.19
CA GLY A 180 9.43 1.82 5.60
C GLY A 180 10.25 0.76 6.33
N SER A 181 10.58 1.00 7.58
CA SER A 181 11.34 0.05 8.42
C SER A 181 10.45 -1.03 9.08
N ASP A 182 9.14 -1.01 8.83
CA ASP A 182 8.10 -1.86 9.42
C ASP A 182 7.95 -1.69 10.96
N LEU A 183 8.93 -2.04 11.76
CA LEU A 183 8.81 -2.06 13.23
C LEU A 183 9.46 -0.87 13.94
N ARG A 184 10.03 0.10 13.22
CA ARG A 184 10.74 1.26 13.77
C ARG A 184 10.03 2.56 13.37
N ASP A 185 10.55 3.66 13.87
CA ASP A 185 10.06 5.02 13.70
C ASP A 185 10.82 5.80 12.60
N PHE A 186 11.31 5.11 11.58
CA PHE A 186 12.05 5.74 10.49
C PHE A 186 11.82 5.04 9.14
N TRP A 187 12.12 5.76 8.09
CA TRP A 187 12.17 5.27 6.73
C TRP A 187 13.60 5.27 6.21
N TYR A 188 14.00 4.20 5.56
CA TYR A 188 15.29 4.11 4.88
C TYR A 188 15.29 4.93 3.60
N VAL A 189 16.43 5.55 3.30
CA VAL A 189 16.74 6.17 2.00
C VAL A 189 17.87 5.36 1.38
N ILE A 190 17.59 4.71 0.26
CA ILE A 190 18.43 3.65 -0.31
C ILE A 190 18.77 4.00 -1.76
N ASP A 191 19.98 3.68 -2.18
CA ASP A 191 20.39 3.74 -3.58
C ASP A 191 19.71 2.61 -4.36
N ALA A 192 18.92 2.95 -5.35
CA ALA A 192 18.12 1.98 -6.10
C ALA A 192 19.00 1.04 -6.94
N GLN A 193 20.15 1.50 -7.45
CA GLN A 193 21.02 0.67 -8.29
C GLN A 193 21.76 -0.40 -7.49
N THR A 194 22.19 -0.06 -6.28
CA THR A 194 23.11 -0.89 -5.50
C THR A 194 22.50 -1.50 -4.24
N GLY A 195 21.35 -0.98 -3.79
CA GLY A 195 20.77 -1.32 -2.49
C GLY A 195 21.52 -0.71 -1.30
N SER A 196 22.49 0.18 -1.52
CA SER A 196 23.26 0.80 -0.44
C SER A 196 22.44 1.81 0.35
N LEU A 197 22.52 1.75 1.68
CA LEU A 197 21.85 2.70 2.56
C LEU A 197 22.51 4.09 2.42
N LYS A 198 21.72 5.10 2.04
CA LYS A 198 22.14 6.52 2.00
C LYS A 198 21.89 7.21 3.34
N GLY A 199 20.82 6.84 4.03
CA GLY A 199 20.45 7.42 5.31
C GLY A 199 19.04 7.02 5.74
N LYS A 200 18.50 7.76 6.71
CA LYS A 200 17.18 7.52 7.29
C LYS A 200 16.43 8.82 7.52
N ILE A 201 15.11 8.79 7.37
CA ILE A 201 14.23 9.88 7.78
C ILE A 201 13.54 9.42 9.05
N GLN A 202 13.86 10.06 10.17
CA GLN A 202 13.22 9.79 11.45
C GLN A 202 11.83 10.42 11.46
N ALA A 203 10.84 9.67 11.95
CA ALA A 203 9.49 10.16 12.17
C ALA A 203 9.18 10.01 13.67
N PRO A 204 9.57 10.97 14.51
CA PRO A 204 9.31 10.94 15.93
C PRO A 204 7.80 10.73 16.17
N GLU A 205 7.46 9.95 17.19
CA GLU A 205 6.07 9.59 17.52
C GLU A 205 5.41 8.56 16.58
N SER A 206 6.16 8.04 15.62
CA SER A 206 5.68 7.06 14.66
C SER A 206 6.25 5.69 14.97
N MET A 207 5.52 4.86 15.67
CA MET A 207 5.85 3.43 15.73
C MET A 207 5.25 2.72 14.51
N PHE A 208 5.98 1.74 13.94
CA PHE A 208 5.57 0.97 12.77
C PHE A 208 5.50 1.78 11.47
N ALA A 209 6.66 2.12 10.91
CA ALA A 209 6.81 2.73 9.60
C ALA A 209 6.16 1.85 8.52
N HIS A 210 4.94 2.19 8.11
CA HIS A 210 4.08 1.35 7.28
C HIS A 210 3.86 1.95 5.89
N ASN A 211 2.81 2.76 5.71
CA ASN A 211 2.49 3.34 4.42
C ASN A 211 3.31 4.60 4.13
N MET A 212 3.58 4.84 2.86
CA MET A 212 4.23 6.06 2.43
C MET A 212 3.84 6.41 1.00
N ALA A 213 3.99 7.67 0.64
CA ALA A 213 3.89 8.14 -0.75
C ALA A 213 4.86 9.30 -0.97
N LEU A 214 5.43 9.38 -2.18
CA LEU A 214 6.27 10.49 -2.61
C LEU A 214 5.44 11.56 -3.34
N SER A 215 5.83 12.83 -3.16
CA SER A 215 5.33 13.90 -4.03
C SER A 215 5.77 13.68 -5.48
N ALA A 216 5.03 14.24 -6.43
CA ALA A 216 5.31 14.08 -7.85
C ALA A 216 6.72 14.55 -8.27
N ASP A 217 7.36 15.46 -7.52
CA ASP A 217 8.73 15.89 -7.74
C ASP A 217 9.76 15.06 -6.95
N GLY A 218 9.31 14.11 -6.13
CA GLY A 218 10.14 13.21 -5.32
C GLY A 218 10.91 13.86 -4.18
N LYS A 219 10.64 15.14 -3.88
CA LYS A 219 11.35 15.84 -2.81
C LYS A 219 10.69 15.67 -1.44
N THR A 220 9.41 15.43 -1.42
CA THR A 220 8.63 15.25 -0.19
C THR A 220 8.14 13.83 -0.08
N VAL A 221 8.27 13.24 1.10
CA VAL A 221 7.70 11.94 1.43
C VAL A 221 6.66 12.11 2.53
N PHE A 222 5.49 11.50 2.32
CA PHE A 222 4.42 11.39 3.29
C PHE A 222 4.51 10.01 3.92
N MET A 223 4.70 9.96 5.23
CA MET A 223 5.03 8.76 5.98
C MET A 223 3.96 8.52 7.02
N ALA A 224 3.12 7.51 6.80
CA ALA A 224 2.09 7.13 7.75
C ALA A 224 2.54 5.88 8.54
N PRO A 225 2.75 6.02 9.84
CA PRO A 225 2.90 4.90 10.74
C PRO A 225 1.54 4.23 10.95
N ASN A 226 1.53 3.15 11.67
CA ASN A 226 0.27 2.58 12.18
C ASN A 226 -0.24 3.40 13.40
N GLY A 227 -0.59 4.65 13.16
CA GLY A 227 -1.03 5.62 14.17
C GLY A 227 -1.81 6.78 13.55
N VAL A 228 -2.15 7.78 14.37
CA VAL A 228 -2.97 8.94 13.96
C VAL A 228 -2.16 10.04 13.30
N THR A 229 -0.83 10.02 13.42
CA THR A 229 0.05 11.08 12.93
C THR A 229 0.81 10.64 11.70
N MET A 230 0.67 11.38 10.60
CA MET A 230 1.49 11.26 9.41
C MET A 230 2.64 12.25 9.50
N THR A 231 3.86 11.79 9.29
CA THR A 231 5.05 12.64 9.20
C THR A 231 5.33 12.98 7.73
N VAL A 232 5.60 14.25 7.47
CA VAL A 232 6.05 14.74 6.17
C VAL A 232 7.55 14.94 6.24
N GLY A 233 8.31 14.32 5.34
CA GLY A 233 9.77 14.37 5.28
C GLY A 233 10.28 15.02 4.02
N ASP A 234 11.42 15.67 4.12
CA ASP A 234 12.20 16.17 2.99
C ASP A 234 13.25 15.13 2.61
N VAL A 235 13.12 14.56 1.42
CA VAL A 235 13.96 13.44 0.95
C VAL A 235 15.41 13.88 0.74
N PRO A 236 15.72 15.04 0.11
CA PRO A 236 17.10 15.51 -0.06
C PRO A 236 17.87 15.70 1.25
N SER A 237 17.25 16.29 2.26
CA SER A 237 17.91 16.51 3.57
C SER A 237 17.73 15.34 4.54
N MET A 238 16.88 14.38 4.21
CA MET A 238 16.52 13.22 5.06
C MET A 238 15.99 13.64 6.44
N LYS A 239 15.14 14.67 6.48
CA LYS A 239 14.58 15.23 7.72
C LYS A 239 13.07 15.25 7.69
N ALA A 240 12.45 14.95 8.84
CA ALA A 240 11.06 15.29 9.07
C ALA A 240 10.90 16.82 9.11
N ILE A 241 9.90 17.34 8.43
CA ILE A 241 9.64 18.79 8.30
C ILE A 241 8.29 19.21 8.83
N LYS A 242 7.34 18.27 8.98
CA LYS A 242 5.97 18.54 9.41
C LYS A 242 5.27 17.26 9.86
N THR A 243 4.20 17.41 10.63
CA THR A 243 3.23 16.35 10.93
C THR A 243 1.83 16.77 10.54
N ILE A 244 1.00 15.78 10.22
CA ILE A 244 -0.43 15.90 9.95
C ILE A 244 -1.13 14.93 10.90
N THR A 245 -2.10 15.39 11.69
CA THR A 245 -2.82 14.54 12.64
C THR A 245 -4.25 14.30 12.16
N PHE A 246 -4.61 13.04 12.03
CA PHE A 246 -5.94 12.56 11.64
C PHE A 246 -6.76 12.17 12.87
N SER A 247 -8.06 11.95 12.69
CA SER A 247 -8.97 11.63 13.81
C SER A 247 -8.82 10.19 14.30
N ASP A 248 -8.23 9.29 13.53
CA ASP A 248 -7.97 7.89 13.86
C ASP A 248 -6.73 7.38 13.11
N HIS A 249 -6.36 6.11 13.32
CA HIS A 249 -5.20 5.48 12.69
C HIS A 249 -5.28 5.55 11.17
N VAL A 250 -4.23 6.11 10.56
CA VAL A 250 -4.10 6.23 9.11
C VAL A 250 -3.90 4.85 8.50
N ARG A 251 -4.67 4.59 7.47
CA ARG A 251 -4.58 3.40 6.61
C ARG A 251 -4.06 3.81 5.24
N PRO A 252 -4.26 3.06 4.16
CA PRO A 252 -3.84 3.53 2.85
C PRO A 252 -4.32 4.95 2.57
N PHE A 253 -3.48 5.71 1.92
CA PHE A 253 -3.76 7.09 1.56
C PHE A 253 -3.19 7.40 0.18
N VAL A 254 -3.69 8.45 -0.44
CA VAL A 254 -3.16 9.02 -1.68
C VAL A 254 -2.98 10.52 -1.53
N ILE A 255 -2.11 11.08 -2.37
CA ILE A 255 -1.83 12.50 -2.43
C ILE A 255 -2.27 13.00 -3.80
N ASN A 256 -2.85 14.19 -3.88
CA ASN A 256 -3.07 14.80 -5.18
C ASN A 256 -1.75 15.22 -5.83
N HIS A 257 -1.76 15.37 -7.14
CA HIS A 257 -0.56 15.58 -7.93
C HIS A 257 0.24 16.82 -7.53
N ASP A 258 -0.44 17.90 -7.16
CA ASP A 258 0.25 19.13 -6.73
C ASP A 258 0.72 19.09 -5.27
N GLY A 259 0.53 17.97 -4.58
CA GLY A 259 1.01 17.75 -3.21
C GLY A 259 0.34 18.64 -2.17
N THR A 260 -0.86 19.16 -2.45
CA THR A 260 -1.57 20.08 -1.54
C THR A 260 -2.57 19.38 -0.62
N ARG A 261 -3.04 18.19 -0.99
CA ARG A 261 -4.03 17.41 -0.24
C ARG A 261 -3.61 15.97 -0.07
N VAL A 262 -3.89 15.44 1.11
CA VAL A 262 -3.82 14.01 1.44
C VAL A 262 -5.24 13.49 1.63
N TYR A 263 -5.57 12.36 1.04
CA TYR A 263 -6.82 11.63 1.20
C TYR A 263 -6.51 10.32 1.89
N ALA A 264 -6.94 10.12 3.13
CA ALA A 264 -6.53 9.00 3.97
C ALA A 264 -7.73 8.17 4.44
N ASN A 265 -7.69 6.85 4.19
CA ASN A 265 -8.55 5.92 4.90
C ASN A 265 -8.13 5.88 6.38
N LEU A 266 -9.08 5.65 7.26
CA LEU A 266 -8.85 5.56 8.71
C LEU A 266 -9.51 4.33 9.29
N ASN A 267 -9.03 3.90 10.46
CA ASN A 267 -9.79 2.96 11.28
C ASN A 267 -11.19 3.50 11.55
N ASN A 268 -12.16 2.62 11.69
CA ASN A 268 -13.54 2.94 12.03
C ASN A 268 -14.23 3.95 11.11
N LEU A 269 -13.73 4.14 9.87
CA LEU A 269 -14.32 5.03 8.88
C LEU A 269 -14.56 4.30 7.55
N LEU A 270 -15.82 4.12 7.17
CA LEU A 270 -16.16 3.81 5.77
C LEU A 270 -16.13 5.12 4.97
N GLY A 271 -14.97 5.40 4.40
CA GLY A 271 -14.68 6.68 3.77
C GLY A 271 -13.25 7.12 3.97
N PHE A 272 -13.02 8.43 4.08
CA PHE A 272 -11.66 9.00 4.22
C PHE A 272 -11.70 10.41 4.81
N GLU A 273 -10.58 10.86 5.35
CA GLU A 273 -10.35 12.27 5.69
C GLU A 273 -9.45 12.93 4.66
N ILE A 274 -9.63 14.24 4.50
CA ILE A 274 -8.83 15.09 3.64
C ILE A 274 -8.05 16.06 4.52
N ALA A 275 -6.73 16.08 4.37
CA ALA A 275 -5.87 17.03 5.05
C ALA A 275 -5.24 18.01 4.06
N ASP A 276 -5.09 19.26 4.49
CA ASP A 276 -4.32 20.29 3.79
C ASP A 276 -2.84 20.17 4.17
N VAL A 277 -1.98 19.93 3.18
CA VAL A 277 -0.55 19.70 3.41
C VAL A 277 0.16 20.97 3.91
N LYS A 278 -0.32 22.17 3.53
CA LYS A 278 0.29 23.44 3.93
C LYS A 278 0.06 23.73 5.41
N THR A 279 -1.17 23.55 5.89
CA THR A 279 -1.52 23.80 7.31
C THR A 279 -1.18 22.61 8.20
N GLY A 280 -1.24 21.38 7.68
CA GLY A 280 -1.12 20.14 8.44
C GLY A 280 -2.42 19.75 9.15
N GLU A 281 -3.53 20.32 8.75
CA GLU A 281 -4.84 20.13 9.39
C GLU A 281 -5.77 19.28 8.54
N VAL A 282 -6.60 18.45 9.16
CA VAL A 282 -7.74 17.82 8.51
C VAL A 282 -8.79 18.89 8.22
N ILE A 283 -9.15 19.04 6.94
CA ILE A 283 -10.08 20.07 6.46
C ILE A 283 -11.45 19.51 6.10
N LYS A 284 -11.56 18.20 5.92
CA LYS A 284 -12.82 17.54 5.60
C LYS A 284 -12.80 16.07 5.94
N ARG A 285 -13.90 15.57 6.50
CA ARG A 285 -14.21 14.14 6.65
C ARG A 285 -15.32 13.78 5.67
N ILE A 286 -15.12 12.73 4.89
CA ILE A 286 -16.06 12.15 3.94
C ILE A 286 -16.43 10.77 4.47
N GLU A 287 -17.69 10.57 4.77
CA GLU A 287 -18.24 9.32 5.28
C GLU A 287 -19.29 8.79 4.32
N ALA A 288 -19.28 7.49 4.08
CA ALA A 288 -20.30 6.85 3.25
C ALA A 288 -21.67 6.93 3.91
N PRO A 289 -22.76 6.96 3.11
CA PRO A 289 -24.13 6.98 3.62
C PRO A 289 -24.42 5.84 4.62
N ALA A 290 -25.26 6.13 5.62
CA ALA A 290 -25.54 5.24 6.75
C ALA A 290 -26.06 3.85 6.33
N GLU A 291 -26.74 3.75 5.20
CA GLU A 291 -27.21 2.47 4.65
C GLU A 291 -26.09 1.53 4.24
N LEU A 292 -24.92 2.05 3.84
CA LEU A 292 -23.76 1.25 3.47
C LEU A 292 -23.00 0.71 4.68
N TRP A 293 -23.24 1.24 5.87
CA TRP A 293 -22.71 0.70 7.11
C TRP A 293 -23.45 -0.56 7.59
N LYS A 294 -24.57 -0.89 6.96
CA LYS A 294 -25.34 -2.08 7.28
C LYS A 294 -24.83 -3.24 6.41
N SER A 295 -23.96 -4.05 6.99
CA SER A 295 -23.48 -5.23 6.30
C SER A 295 -24.62 -6.21 5.99
N LYS A 296 -24.71 -6.61 4.74
CA LYS A 296 -25.57 -7.74 4.32
C LYS A 296 -25.08 -9.09 4.84
N TRP A 297 -23.89 -9.14 5.44
CA TRP A 297 -23.23 -10.34 5.93
C TRP A 297 -23.34 -10.54 7.45
N GLY A 298 -24.07 -9.68 8.16
CA GLY A 298 -24.25 -9.75 9.62
C GLY A 298 -23.53 -8.65 10.38
N ASP A 299 -23.03 -8.94 11.59
CA ASP A 299 -22.38 -7.95 12.44
C ASP A 299 -21.07 -7.46 11.79
N VAL A 300 -21.03 -6.16 11.53
CA VAL A 300 -19.90 -5.48 10.89
C VAL A 300 -18.59 -5.68 11.66
N ASN A 301 -18.68 -5.76 12.99
CA ASN A 301 -17.49 -5.92 13.86
C ASN A 301 -16.81 -7.29 13.72
N GLN A 302 -17.46 -8.27 13.11
CA GLN A 302 -16.88 -9.60 12.90
C GLN A 302 -16.23 -9.78 11.53
N HIS A 303 -16.40 -8.82 10.60
CA HIS A 303 -15.94 -8.94 9.21
C HIS A 303 -14.70 -8.13 8.87
N PHE A 304 -14.19 -7.30 9.79
CA PHE A 304 -12.93 -6.58 9.59
C PHE A 304 -11.73 -7.48 9.84
N HIS A 305 -11.48 -8.41 8.94
CA HIS A 305 -10.40 -9.37 9.04
C HIS A 305 -9.04 -8.68 8.87
N GLY A 306 -8.34 -8.50 9.98
CA GLY A 306 -6.90 -8.24 10.00
C GLY A 306 -6.47 -6.76 10.06
N HIS A 307 -7.24 -5.81 9.53
CA HIS A 307 -6.82 -4.42 9.45
C HIS A 307 -7.69 -3.42 10.24
N GLY A 308 -8.83 -3.86 10.79
CA GLY A 308 -9.67 -3.03 11.66
C GLY A 308 -10.32 -1.82 11.01
N CYS A 309 -10.41 -1.77 9.68
CA CYS A 309 -10.96 -0.63 8.97
C CYS A 309 -12.01 -1.02 7.92
N PRO A 310 -13.12 -0.28 7.84
CA PRO A 310 -14.17 -0.46 6.83
C PRO A 310 -13.68 -0.16 5.41
N SER A 311 -12.70 0.73 5.28
CA SER A 311 -12.04 1.08 4.02
C SER A 311 -10.55 0.86 4.15
N HIS A 312 -9.97 -0.01 3.31
CA HIS A 312 -8.54 -0.25 3.26
C HIS A 312 -8.06 -0.32 1.82
N GLY A 313 -8.08 0.81 1.18
CA GLY A 313 -7.67 0.98 -0.21
C GLY A 313 -8.32 2.23 -0.79
N ILE A 314 -7.50 3.14 -1.28
CA ILE A 314 -7.93 4.41 -1.87
C ILE A 314 -7.03 4.73 -3.05
N ALA A 315 -7.62 5.21 -4.14
CA ALA A 315 -6.89 5.62 -5.33
C ALA A 315 -7.54 6.85 -5.96
N LEU A 316 -6.71 7.73 -6.52
CA LEU A 316 -7.12 8.81 -7.41
C LEU A 316 -7.01 8.33 -8.86
N THR A 317 -7.99 8.67 -9.69
CA THR A 317 -7.81 8.55 -11.15
C THR A 317 -6.67 9.48 -11.60
N PRO A 318 -5.92 9.15 -12.67
CA PRO A 318 -4.80 9.99 -13.10
C PRO A 318 -5.16 11.44 -13.43
N ASP A 319 -6.43 11.71 -13.74
CA ASP A 319 -6.94 13.09 -13.95
C ASP A 319 -7.55 13.71 -12.69
N GLU A 320 -7.47 12.98 -11.56
CA GLU A 320 -8.01 13.36 -10.25
C GLU A 320 -9.51 13.66 -10.25
N SER A 321 -10.23 13.26 -11.29
CA SER A 321 -11.68 13.51 -11.38
C SER A 321 -12.49 12.59 -10.46
N GLU A 322 -11.93 11.44 -10.07
CA GLU A 322 -12.59 10.50 -9.17
C GLU A 322 -11.63 10.00 -8.08
N ILE A 323 -12.21 9.74 -6.90
CA ILE A 323 -11.59 9.00 -5.81
C ILE A 323 -12.31 7.67 -5.68
N TRP A 324 -11.56 6.58 -5.71
CA TRP A 324 -12.08 5.24 -5.54
C TRP A 324 -11.65 4.72 -4.18
N VAL A 325 -12.61 4.20 -3.40
CA VAL A 325 -12.40 3.72 -2.04
C VAL A 325 -12.94 2.32 -1.93
N VAL A 326 -12.15 1.39 -1.42
CA VAL A 326 -12.60 0.01 -1.17
C VAL A 326 -13.61 -0.01 -0.02
N ASP A 327 -14.71 -0.74 -0.19
CA ASP A 327 -15.72 -1.01 0.81
C ASP A 327 -15.60 -2.47 1.28
N ASN A 328 -14.96 -2.66 2.42
CA ASN A 328 -14.77 -4.00 3.01
C ASN A 328 -16.03 -4.51 3.71
N ILE A 329 -17.01 -3.64 3.97
CA ILE A 329 -18.29 -4.03 4.57
C ILE A 329 -19.16 -4.77 3.56
N ASN A 330 -19.23 -4.24 2.34
CA ASN A 330 -20.15 -4.74 1.31
C ASN A 330 -19.43 -5.50 0.18
N TYR A 331 -18.12 -5.63 0.23
CA TYR A 331 -17.27 -6.17 -0.83
C TYR A 331 -17.49 -5.42 -2.14
N GLY A 332 -17.02 -4.18 -2.17
CA GLY A 332 -17.23 -3.30 -3.28
C GLY A 332 -16.24 -2.15 -3.35
N VAL A 333 -16.51 -1.24 -4.25
CA VAL A 333 -15.77 0.01 -4.41
C VAL A 333 -16.76 1.17 -4.43
N LEU A 334 -16.49 2.19 -3.63
CA LEU A 334 -17.18 3.46 -3.63
C LEU A 334 -16.45 4.42 -4.57
N VAL A 335 -17.15 5.05 -5.49
CA VAL A 335 -16.60 6.01 -6.44
C VAL A 335 -17.15 7.39 -6.11
N TYR A 336 -16.25 8.30 -5.79
CA TYR A 336 -16.57 9.69 -5.48
C TYR A 336 -16.19 10.60 -6.65
N ASP A 337 -17.08 11.52 -7.03
CA ASP A 337 -16.77 12.63 -7.93
C ASP A 337 -15.91 13.64 -7.16
N ASN A 338 -14.70 13.90 -7.64
CA ASN A 338 -13.73 14.82 -7.04
C ASN A 338 -13.56 16.12 -7.85
N THR A 339 -14.51 16.45 -8.73
CA THR A 339 -14.43 17.66 -9.58
C THR A 339 -14.92 18.92 -8.89
N GLY A 340 -15.67 18.78 -7.78
CA GLY A 340 -16.19 19.88 -6.98
C GLY A 340 -15.22 20.36 -5.89
N GLU A 341 -15.73 21.20 -4.98
CA GLU A 341 -14.96 21.63 -3.81
C GLU A 341 -14.63 20.47 -2.88
N TRP A 342 -15.59 19.56 -2.69
CA TRP A 342 -15.48 18.35 -1.89
C TRP A 342 -15.94 17.13 -2.67
N PRO A 343 -15.32 15.96 -2.43
CA PRO A 343 -15.76 14.73 -3.06
C PRO A 343 -17.18 14.33 -2.66
N VAL A 344 -17.97 13.90 -3.65
CA VAL A 344 -19.34 13.43 -3.46
C VAL A 344 -19.50 12.01 -3.97
N LEU A 345 -20.09 11.12 -3.17
CA LEU A 345 -20.34 9.74 -3.59
C LEU A 345 -21.23 9.73 -4.84
N LYS A 346 -20.72 9.18 -5.93
CA LYS A 346 -21.36 9.10 -7.23
C LYS A 346 -22.06 7.75 -7.43
N MET A 347 -21.39 6.68 -7.04
CA MET A 347 -21.88 5.31 -7.17
C MET A 347 -21.05 4.33 -6.37
N SER A 348 -21.53 3.09 -6.25
CA SER A 348 -20.78 1.94 -5.80
C SER A 348 -21.00 0.78 -6.75
N PHE A 349 -20.04 -0.15 -6.78
CA PHE A 349 -20.17 -1.41 -7.52
C PHE A 349 -19.55 -2.57 -6.73
N PRO A 350 -20.08 -3.81 -6.85
CA PRO A 350 -19.55 -4.95 -6.13
C PRO A 350 -18.27 -5.47 -6.74
N THR A 351 -17.42 -6.09 -5.90
CA THR A 351 -16.25 -6.88 -6.28
C THR A 351 -16.55 -8.38 -6.17
N THR A 352 -15.74 -9.21 -6.82
CA THR A 352 -15.94 -10.68 -6.78
C THR A 352 -15.55 -11.29 -5.45
N ALA A 353 -14.65 -10.64 -4.71
CA ALA A 353 -14.21 -11.00 -3.36
C ALA A 353 -13.86 -9.72 -2.59
N SER A 354 -13.61 -9.85 -1.28
CA SER A 354 -13.08 -8.72 -0.49
C SER A 354 -11.78 -8.19 -1.10
N ALA A 355 -11.63 -6.89 -1.16
CA ALA A 355 -10.44 -6.21 -1.62
C ALA A 355 -9.93 -5.27 -0.53
N ASP A 356 -8.62 -5.20 -0.34
CA ASP A 356 -7.95 -4.30 0.61
C ASP A 356 -7.04 -3.28 -0.08
N TRP A 357 -6.92 -3.39 -1.40
CA TRP A 357 -6.07 -2.50 -2.17
C TRP A 357 -6.64 -2.23 -3.55
N ILE A 358 -6.33 -1.04 -4.05
CA ILE A 358 -6.67 -0.60 -5.39
C ILE A 358 -5.53 0.22 -5.96
N THR A 359 -5.12 -0.08 -7.18
CA THR A 359 -4.11 0.67 -7.92
C THR A 359 -4.67 1.05 -9.28
N MET A 360 -4.60 2.33 -9.64
CA MET A 360 -4.87 2.77 -11.00
C MET A 360 -3.73 2.36 -11.91
N GLY A 361 -4.05 1.69 -12.99
CA GLY A 361 -3.09 1.31 -14.01
C GLY A 361 -2.62 2.48 -14.87
N LEU A 362 -1.71 2.19 -15.79
CA LEU A 362 -1.17 3.16 -16.73
C LEU A 362 -2.30 3.84 -17.52
N ASP A 363 -2.22 5.18 -17.60
CA ASP A 363 -3.20 6.04 -18.28
C ASP A 363 -4.62 5.98 -17.68
N GLY A 364 -4.81 5.32 -16.53
CA GLY A 364 -6.11 5.19 -15.87
C GLY A 364 -7.14 4.39 -16.66
N GLN A 365 -6.71 3.48 -17.53
CA GLN A 365 -7.61 2.63 -18.27
C GLN A 365 -8.25 1.58 -17.37
N TYR A 366 -7.44 0.96 -16.52
CA TYR A 366 -7.87 -0.07 -15.59
C TYR A 366 -7.58 0.31 -14.14
N ALA A 367 -8.44 -0.13 -13.24
CA ALA A 367 -8.17 -0.23 -11.82
C ALA A 367 -7.94 -1.71 -11.48
N LEU A 368 -6.84 -1.99 -10.80
CA LEU A 368 -6.45 -3.31 -10.35
C LEU A 368 -6.79 -3.44 -8.87
N LEU A 369 -7.53 -4.47 -8.50
CA LEU A 369 -7.99 -4.71 -7.13
C LEU A 369 -7.28 -5.91 -6.51
N SER A 370 -7.05 -5.88 -5.20
CA SER A 370 -6.42 -7.00 -4.49
C SER A 370 -7.25 -8.28 -4.50
N SER A 371 -8.56 -8.21 -4.81
CA SER A 371 -9.41 -9.36 -5.11
C SER A 371 -9.05 -10.09 -6.40
N GLY A 372 -8.13 -9.54 -7.19
CA GLY A 372 -7.80 -10.00 -8.53
C GLY A 372 -8.67 -9.37 -9.63
N ASP A 373 -9.70 -8.64 -9.28
CA ASP A 373 -10.58 -8.00 -10.26
C ASP A 373 -9.84 -6.90 -11.03
N VAL A 374 -10.05 -6.86 -12.32
CA VAL A 374 -9.63 -5.79 -13.23
C VAL A 374 -10.87 -5.02 -13.64
N VAL A 375 -10.93 -3.75 -13.30
CA VAL A 375 -12.08 -2.89 -13.57
C VAL A 375 -11.73 -1.88 -14.66
N ASP A 376 -12.54 -1.80 -15.70
CA ASP A 376 -12.47 -0.70 -16.67
C ASP A 376 -12.95 0.60 -16.01
N VAL A 377 -12.05 1.57 -15.92
CA VAL A 377 -12.29 2.82 -15.18
C VAL A 377 -13.41 3.66 -15.81
N ALA A 378 -13.57 3.65 -17.12
CA ALA A 378 -14.60 4.43 -17.80
C ALA A 378 -16.00 3.88 -17.53
N THR A 379 -16.16 2.56 -17.60
CA THR A 379 -17.46 1.88 -17.50
C THR A 379 -17.80 1.39 -16.08
N LYS A 380 -16.82 1.34 -15.17
CA LYS A 380 -16.95 0.79 -13.79
C LYS A 380 -17.34 -0.69 -13.78
N LYS A 381 -16.95 -1.42 -14.82
CA LYS A 381 -17.26 -2.85 -14.96
C LYS A 381 -16.00 -3.69 -14.76
N ILE A 382 -16.15 -4.79 -14.04
CA ILE A 382 -15.13 -5.83 -14.00
C ILE A 382 -15.06 -6.45 -15.40
N VAL A 383 -13.89 -6.36 -16.05
CA VAL A 383 -13.66 -6.85 -17.41
C VAL A 383 -12.99 -8.22 -17.41
N THR A 384 -12.19 -8.51 -16.40
CA THR A 384 -11.53 -9.81 -16.21
C THR A 384 -11.02 -9.93 -14.77
N GLN A 385 -10.39 -11.07 -14.48
CA GLN A 385 -9.65 -11.28 -13.24
C GLN A 385 -8.21 -11.66 -13.56
N MET A 386 -7.27 -11.14 -12.75
CA MET A 386 -5.89 -11.61 -12.77
C MET A 386 -5.83 -13.05 -12.27
N LYS A 387 -5.30 -13.95 -13.08
CA LYS A 387 -5.24 -15.39 -12.80
C LYS A 387 -3.83 -15.91 -12.95
N ASP A 388 -3.49 -16.88 -12.11
CA ASP A 388 -2.22 -17.58 -12.20
C ASP A 388 -2.18 -18.56 -13.41
N GLU A 389 -1.09 -19.28 -13.59
CA GLU A 389 -0.87 -20.25 -14.65
C GLU A 389 -1.86 -21.42 -14.68
N TYR A 390 -2.58 -21.61 -13.58
CA TYR A 390 -3.64 -22.65 -13.44
C TYR A 390 -5.05 -22.10 -13.60
N GLY A 391 -5.17 -20.81 -13.93
CA GLY A 391 -6.47 -20.15 -14.08
C GLY A 391 -7.15 -19.79 -12.77
N LYS A 392 -6.44 -19.84 -11.63
CA LYS A 392 -6.99 -19.43 -10.34
C LYS A 392 -6.89 -17.92 -10.17
N PRO A 393 -7.95 -17.24 -9.68
CA PRO A 393 -7.87 -15.82 -9.35
C PRO A 393 -6.73 -15.55 -8.38
N MET A 394 -5.98 -14.48 -8.60
CA MET A 394 -4.90 -14.05 -7.73
C MET A 394 -5.39 -13.01 -6.74
N HIS A 395 -4.96 -13.17 -5.48
CA HIS A 395 -5.17 -12.19 -4.43
C HIS A 395 -3.83 -11.62 -4.00
N SER A 396 -3.63 -10.32 -4.23
CA SER A 396 -2.41 -9.61 -3.84
C SER A 396 -2.68 -8.12 -3.79
N GLU A 397 -2.02 -7.42 -2.87
CA GLU A 397 -1.95 -5.96 -2.84
C GLU A 397 -0.67 -5.43 -3.49
N LYS A 398 0.19 -6.33 -3.97
CA LYS A 398 1.56 -6.02 -4.39
C LYS A 398 1.74 -6.28 -5.88
N TYR A 399 1.30 -5.32 -6.68
CA TYR A 399 1.38 -5.41 -8.14
C TYR A 399 1.65 -4.04 -8.77
N LEU A 400 2.25 -4.07 -9.96
CA LEU A 400 2.57 -2.90 -10.76
C LEU A 400 2.23 -3.16 -12.21
N GLU A 401 1.57 -2.21 -12.86
CA GLU A 401 1.52 -2.19 -14.33
C GLU A 401 2.75 -1.49 -14.87
N MET A 402 3.39 -2.09 -15.85
CA MET A 402 4.64 -1.66 -16.46
C MET A 402 4.53 -1.67 -17.98
N ALA A 403 5.05 -0.63 -18.62
CA ALA A 403 5.17 -0.57 -20.08
C ALA A 403 6.63 -0.77 -20.50
N PHE A 404 6.81 -1.64 -21.48
CA PHE A 404 8.12 -1.99 -22.03
C PHE A 404 8.20 -1.60 -23.51
N SER A 405 9.38 -1.12 -23.93
CA SER A 405 9.73 -0.94 -25.33
C SER A 405 11.09 -1.59 -25.59
N ASN A 406 11.16 -2.44 -26.61
CA ASN A 406 12.37 -3.21 -26.94
C ASN A 406 12.99 -3.97 -25.74
N GLY A 407 12.13 -4.48 -24.84
CA GLY A 407 12.55 -5.24 -23.66
C GLY A 407 13.06 -4.41 -22.48
N LYS A 408 12.99 -3.08 -22.57
CA LYS A 408 13.33 -2.15 -21.49
C LYS A 408 12.07 -1.54 -20.89
N LEU A 409 12.03 -1.43 -19.57
CA LEU A 409 11.01 -0.70 -18.87
C LEU A 409 11.07 0.79 -19.24
N ILE A 410 9.96 1.34 -19.72
CA ILE A 410 9.85 2.77 -20.07
C ILE A 410 8.90 3.56 -19.18
N ARG A 411 7.90 2.89 -18.60
CA ARG A 411 6.92 3.48 -17.65
C ARG A 411 6.47 2.43 -16.67
N THR A 412 6.12 2.87 -15.47
CA THR A 412 5.51 2.04 -14.43
C THR A 412 4.56 2.88 -13.59
N VAL A 413 3.54 2.27 -13.03
CA VAL A 413 2.79 2.83 -11.91
C VAL A 413 3.58 2.64 -10.62
N SER A 414 3.30 3.44 -9.59
CA SER A 414 3.65 3.07 -8.22
C SER A 414 2.57 2.14 -7.64
N GLN A 415 2.82 1.58 -6.47
CA GLN A 415 1.82 0.77 -5.76
C GLN A 415 0.57 1.59 -5.37
N PHE A 416 0.66 2.91 -5.36
CA PHE A 416 -0.42 3.86 -5.08
C PHE A 416 -1.06 4.45 -6.35
N GLY A 417 -0.62 4.04 -7.52
CA GLY A 417 -1.07 4.53 -8.82
C GLY A 417 0.04 5.24 -9.60
N GLU A 418 -0.29 5.76 -10.74
CA GLU A 418 0.65 6.48 -11.60
C GLU A 418 0.64 7.98 -11.28
N GLY A 419 1.82 8.59 -11.27
CA GLY A 419 1.92 10.04 -11.44
C GLY A 419 1.23 10.47 -12.74
N ILE A 420 0.60 11.63 -12.74
CA ILE A 420 -0.23 12.10 -13.86
C ILE A 420 0.56 12.13 -15.17
N PRO A 421 0.13 11.44 -16.23
CA PRO A 421 0.77 11.50 -17.54
C PRO A 421 0.84 12.94 -18.06
N SER A 422 1.90 13.28 -18.79
CA SER A 422 2.12 14.66 -19.28
C SER A 422 0.94 15.24 -20.06
N ALA A 423 0.22 14.41 -20.82
CA ALA A 423 -1.00 14.83 -21.53
C ALA A 423 -2.14 15.19 -20.58
N VAL A 424 -2.27 14.47 -19.46
CA VAL A 424 -3.27 14.75 -18.41
C VAL A 424 -2.85 15.98 -17.61
N GLN A 425 -1.56 16.13 -17.30
CA GLN A 425 -1.01 17.34 -16.65
C GLN A 425 -1.33 18.60 -17.46
N ALA A 426 -1.12 18.58 -18.78
CA ALA A 426 -1.45 19.70 -19.66
C ALA A 426 -2.96 20.03 -19.62
N ARG A 427 -3.84 19.01 -19.59
CA ARG A 427 -5.29 19.18 -19.49
C ARG A 427 -5.71 19.77 -18.15
N LEU A 428 -5.12 19.34 -17.03
CA LEU A 428 -5.40 19.88 -15.70
C LEU A 428 -4.90 21.31 -15.55
N ALA A 429 -3.73 21.63 -16.09
CA ALA A 429 -3.22 23.01 -16.15
C ALA A 429 -4.17 23.94 -16.92
N GLY A 430 -4.75 23.45 -18.03
CA GLY A 430 -5.79 24.19 -18.77
C GLY A 430 -7.07 24.43 -17.97
N ARG A 431 -7.50 23.46 -17.12
CA ARG A 431 -8.64 23.62 -16.22
C ARG A 431 -8.38 24.64 -15.09
N LYS A 432 -7.18 24.65 -14.50
CA LYS A 432 -6.79 25.65 -13.48
C LYS A 432 -6.84 27.08 -14.03
N LEU A 433 -6.46 27.28 -15.28
CA LEU A 433 -6.54 28.58 -15.95
C LEU A 433 -8.00 29.06 -16.16
N THR A 434 -8.94 28.16 -16.33
CA THR A 434 -10.37 28.49 -16.50
C THR A 434 -11.07 28.76 -15.17
N LEU A 435 -10.71 28.08 -14.10
CA LEU A 435 -11.26 28.30 -12.76
C LEU A 435 -10.80 29.62 -12.13
N ASN A 436 -9.60 30.10 -12.46
CA ASN A 436 -9.09 31.38 -11.98
C ASN A 436 -9.58 32.60 -12.79
N LYS A 437 -10.44 32.39 -13.80
CA LYS A 437 -11.05 33.47 -14.62
C LYS A 437 -12.51 33.69 -14.33
N LYS A 438 -13.07 33.05 -13.31
CA LYS A 438 -14.41 33.28 -12.78
C LYS A 438 -14.30 33.79 -11.34
#